data_8d9b312b98176b5369fdc064e1841ba6
#
_entry.id   8d9b312b98176b5369fdc064e1841ba6
#
_cell.length_a   1.000
_cell.length_b   1.000
_cell.length_c   1.000
_cell.angle_alpha   90.00
_cell.angle_beta   90.00
_cell.angle_gamma   90.00
#
_symmetry.space_group_name_H-M   'P 1'
#
loop_
_entity.id
_entity.type
_entity.pdbx_description
1 polymer ?
#
loop_
_entity_poly.entity_id
_entity_poly.type
_entity_poly.pdbx_seq_one_letter_code
_entity_poly.pdbx_strand_id
1 'polypeptide(L)'
;MMGQSMRTTKSARPGSVVYVPMDKSEFRSIIFSEKKKNKIKKIVILMILMIFVIGCCMYAGISYYYSYHFFYGTTINGIDSSNKTAYEVEQEIAGKKDNYTIQVRARMQDPQAITGKDIDYKYVSSGAVLQLLKTQKSWEWIVGLFETKNYMVQEEASFSREKLEEQVNSLNCAKKENQTAPENAYVSFVNSEFTIVPETEGNELNTKEAYQMICRAIDNDAAEVNLESDPKAYKKADVTKESSELQNMVNTYKNLTKANITYTFGDETVTLDGNTIKNWLQFDEKGQLLQNDEAFRQHVVDYVAQLAADHDTVGTERQFQTTSGRTVYVYGSAYGWKIDQDREVAQLMQEIQSGTQTTREPVYSMRANAHGINDLGDTYIKLCL
;
A
#
# COMPACT_ATOMS: atom_id res chain seq x y z
N MET A 1 74.89 -5.48 78.25
CA MET A 1 74.77 -4.05 78.61
C MET A 1 73.38 -3.75 79.00
N MET A 2 73.10 -3.53 80.32
CA MET A 2 71.80 -3.22 80.84
C MET A 2 71.50 -1.75 80.64
N GLY A 3 70.63 -1.35 79.72
CA GLY A 3 70.20 0.05 79.61
C GLY A 3 69.29 0.42 80.76
N GLN A 4 69.70 1.35 81.56
CA GLN A 4 68.84 1.93 82.61
C GLN A 4 67.82 2.88 81.95
N SER A 5 66.57 2.59 82.10
CA SER A 5 65.48 3.49 81.73
C SER A 5 65.21 4.45 82.91
N MET A 6 65.26 5.74 82.66
CA MET A 6 65.02 6.79 83.65
C MET A 6 63.75 7.58 83.34
N ARG A 7 62.92 7.85 84.36
CA ARG A 7 61.76 8.72 84.28
C ARG A 7 62.12 10.13 84.73
N THR A 8 61.84 11.11 83.91
CA THR A 8 62.08 12.51 84.27
C THR A 8 60.84 13.13 84.92
N THR A 9 60.92 13.59 86.14
CA THR A 9 59.94 14.48 86.79
C THR A 9 60.44 15.89 86.78
N LYS A 10 59.63 16.85 86.32
CA LYS A 10 59.97 18.27 86.38
C LYS A 10 59.83 18.79 87.80
N SER A 11 60.94 19.20 88.40
CA SER A 11 60.99 20.01 89.61
C SER A 11 60.79 21.48 89.31
N ALA A 12 60.18 22.25 90.23
CA ALA A 12 59.83 23.67 90.06
C ALA A 12 60.98 24.64 90.13
N ARG A 13 62.23 24.21 89.92
CA ARG A 13 63.47 25.13 89.79
C ARG A 13 64.18 24.85 88.48
N PRO A 14 64.53 25.88 87.79
CA PRO A 14 65.21 25.69 86.51
C PRO A 14 66.67 25.22 86.76
N GLY A 15 67.02 24.05 86.22
CA GLY A 15 68.38 23.60 86.08
C GLY A 15 68.80 22.32 86.77
N SER A 16 67.98 21.60 87.53
CA SER A 16 68.36 20.31 88.10
C SER A 16 67.45 19.16 87.66
N VAL A 17 67.99 18.26 86.90
CA VAL A 17 67.29 16.95 86.60
C VAL A 17 67.67 15.98 87.71
N VAL A 18 66.75 15.68 88.58
CA VAL A 18 66.96 14.68 89.61
C VAL A 18 66.59 13.31 88.98
N TYR A 19 67.61 12.50 88.81
CA TYR A 19 67.43 11.12 88.43
C TYR A 19 67.00 10.26 89.65
N VAL A 20 65.77 9.82 89.65
CA VAL A 20 65.32 8.82 90.62
C VAL A 20 65.49 7.45 89.98
N PRO A 21 66.29 6.55 90.60
CA PRO A 21 66.42 5.19 90.09
C PRO A 21 65.05 4.49 90.20
N MET A 22 64.54 4.01 89.05
CA MET A 22 63.29 3.25 89.02
C MET A 22 63.49 1.88 89.62
N ASP A 23 62.54 1.43 90.49
CA ASP A 23 62.60 0.10 91.07
C ASP A 23 62.48 -1.01 90.01
N LYS A 24 63.25 -2.07 90.23
CA LYS A 24 63.24 -3.21 89.27
C LYS A 24 61.81 -3.84 89.01
N SER A 25 60.97 -3.68 90.01
CA SER A 25 59.52 -4.14 89.85
C SER A 25 58.75 -3.22 88.95
N GLU A 26 58.90 -1.89 88.99
CA GLU A 26 58.24 -0.92 88.08
C GLU A 26 58.80 -1.04 86.65
N PHE A 27 60.13 -1.21 86.51
CA PHE A 27 60.70 -1.42 85.17
C PHE A 27 60.17 -2.72 84.50
N ARG A 28 60.04 -3.83 85.27
CA ARG A 28 59.43 -5.06 84.75
C ARG A 28 57.97 -4.87 84.41
N SER A 29 57.21 -4.12 85.15
CA SER A 29 55.78 -3.91 84.89
C SER A 29 55.56 -3.09 83.58
N ILE A 30 56.41 -2.12 83.34
CA ILE A 30 56.40 -1.32 82.09
C ILE A 30 56.73 -2.19 80.86
N ILE A 31 57.85 -2.96 81.00
CA ILE A 31 58.28 -3.88 79.92
C ILE A 31 57.22 -4.97 79.65
N PHE A 32 56.60 -5.52 80.68
CA PHE A 32 55.46 -6.49 80.51
C PHE A 32 54.27 -5.85 79.92
N SER A 33 53.95 -4.63 80.30
CA SER A 33 52.82 -3.85 79.74
C SER A 33 53.06 -3.56 78.22
N GLU A 34 54.27 -3.11 77.86
CA GLU A 34 54.62 -2.88 76.47
C GLU A 34 54.64 -4.18 75.60
N LYS A 35 55.19 -5.27 76.15
CA LYS A 35 55.14 -6.57 75.49
C LYS A 35 53.71 -7.05 75.27
N LYS A 36 52.80 -6.86 76.23
CA LYS A 36 51.37 -7.18 76.11
C LYS A 36 50.69 -6.28 75.10
N LYS A 37 50.94 -4.96 75.10
CA LYS A 37 50.46 -4.02 74.09
C LYS A 37 50.89 -4.41 72.66
N ASN A 38 52.16 -4.78 72.51
CA ASN A 38 52.70 -5.18 71.22
C ASN A 38 52.21 -6.55 70.75
N LYS A 39 51.90 -7.50 71.66
CA LYS A 39 51.19 -8.72 71.31
C LYS A 39 49.76 -8.45 70.83
N ILE A 40 49.03 -7.58 71.57
CA ILE A 40 47.64 -7.18 71.19
C ILE A 40 47.67 -6.48 69.82
N LYS A 41 48.59 -5.53 69.57
CA LYS A 41 48.76 -4.88 68.25
C LYS A 41 48.98 -5.89 67.16
N LYS A 42 49.88 -6.90 67.37
CA LYS A 42 50.13 -7.97 66.39
C LYS A 42 48.89 -8.81 66.10
N ILE A 43 48.12 -9.14 67.16
CA ILE A 43 46.84 -9.93 67.02
C ILE A 43 45.82 -9.10 66.22
N VAL A 44 45.67 -7.81 66.53
CA VAL A 44 44.76 -6.91 65.82
C VAL A 44 45.15 -6.79 64.35
N ILE A 45 46.45 -6.60 64.08
CA ILE A 45 46.94 -6.57 62.68
C ILE A 45 46.68 -7.86 61.95
N LEU A 46 46.91 -9.00 62.63
CA LEU A 46 46.64 -10.33 62.05
C LEU A 46 45.15 -10.54 61.77
N MET A 47 44.24 -10.09 62.67
CA MET A 47 42.80 -10.11 62.45
C MET A 47 42.40 -9.24 61.29
N ILE A 48 42.92 -8.03 61.16
CA ILE A 48 42.67 -7.12 60.01
C ILE A 48 43.12 -7.77 58.71
N LEU A 49 44.34 -8.37 58.74
CA LEU A 49 44.87 -9.07 57.56
C LEU A 49 44.03 -10.29 57.18
N MET A 50 43.53 -11.05 58.16
CA MET A 50 42.64 -12.17 57.93
C MET A 50 41.29 -11.70 57.32
N ILE A 51 40.70 -10.61 57.85
CA ILE A 51 39.46 -10.03 57.30
C ILE A 51 39.69 -9.55 55.86
N PHE A 52 40.86 -8.90 55.60
CA PHE A 52 41.23 -8.48 54.28
C PHE A 52 41.36 -9.68 53.30
N VAL A 53 42.01 -10.74 53.69
CA VAL A 53 42.15 -11.98 52.90
C VAL A 53 40.80 -12.60 52.63
N ILE A 54 39.92 -12.66 53.63
CA ILE A 54 38.53 -13.17 53.44
C ILE A 54 37.80 -12.24 52.46
N GLY A 55 37.90 -10.92 52.58
CA GLY A 55 37.32 -9.95 51.65
C GLY A 55 37.81 -10.16 50.20
N CYS A 56 39.11 -10.37 50.01
CA CYS A 56 39.69 -10.66 48.71
C CYS A 56 39.19 -12.01 48.15
N CYS A 57 39.06 -13.04 48.97
CA CYS A 57 38.51 -14.34 48.51
C CYS A 57 37.03 -14.21 48.13
N MET A 58 36.24 -13.49 48.91
CA MET A 58 34.82 -13.23 48.57
C MET A 58 34.72 -12.42 47.25
N TYR A 59 35.50 -11.36 47.12
CA TYR A 59 35.51 -10.57 45.88
C TYR A 59 35.87 -11.40 44.67
N ALA A 60 36.91 -12.24 44.77
CA ALA A 60 37.34 -13.13 43.69
C ALA A 60 36.24 -14.17 43.37
N GLY A 61 35.59 -14.73 44.40
CA GLY A 61 34.53 -15.68 44.23
C GLY A 61 33.27 -15.09 43.51
N ILE A 62 32.92 -13.87 43.89
CA ILE A 62 31.79 -13.16 43.22
C ILE A 62 32.21 -12.78 41.81
N SER A 63 33.46 -12.31 41.59
CA SER A 63 33.96 -12.02 40.25
C SER A 63 33.96 -13.25 39.34
N TYR A 64 34.29 -14.44 39.89
CA TYR A 64 34.22 -15.70 39.18
C TYR A 64 32.77 -16.08 38.84
N TYR A 65 31.82 -15.88 39.76
CA TYR A 65 30.39 -16.07 39.50
C TYR A 65 29.92 -15.22 38.32
N TYR A 66 30.21 -13.92 38.30
CA TYR A 66 29.83 -12.99 37.22
C TYR A 66 30.63 -13.18 35.94
N SER A 67 31.60 -14.04 35.88
CA SER A 67 32.20 -14.44 34.60
C SER A 67 31.29 -15.38 33.78
N TYR A 68 30.26 -15.97 34.41
CA TYR A 68 29.27 -16.85 33.79
C TYR A 68 27.84 -16.32 33.88
N HIS A 69 27.60 -15.26 34.66
CA HIS A 69 26.28 -14.68 34.88
C HIS A 69 26.28 -13.18 34.58
N PHE A 70 25.17 -12.68 34.10
CA PHE A 70 24.99 -11.24 33.93
C PHE A 70 24.88 -10.53 35.27
N PHE A 71 25.31 -9.27 35.31
CA PHE A 71 25.17 -8.43 36.50
C PHE A 71 23.71 -8.23 36.89
N TYR A 72 23.50 -7.98 38.17
CA TYR A 72 22.20 -7.57 38.70
C TYR A 72 21.74 -6.29 37.98
N GLY A 73 20.45 -6.19 37.65
CA GLY A 73 19.88 -5.05 36.92
C GLY A 73 20.17 -5.07 35.41
N THR A 74 20.69 -6.19 34.85
CA THR A 74 20.86 -6.32 33.40
C THR A 74 19.58 -6.80 32.75
N THR A 75 19.13 -6.12 31.69
CA THR A 75 18.05 -6.59 30.80
C THR A 75 18.56 -6.80 29.38
N ILE A 76 18.08 -7.83 28.71
CA ILE A 76 18.42 -8.13 27.33
C ILE A 76 17.10 -8.30 26.56
N ASN A 77 16.88 -7.50 25.53
CA ASN A 77 15.62 -7.46 24.76
C ASN A 77 14.37 -7.33 25.67
N GLY A 78 14.48 -6.56 26.74
CA GLY A 78 13.42 -6.37 27.73
C GLY A 78 13.18 -7.56 28.66
N ILE A 79 14.06 -8.57 28.64
CA ILE A 79 14.04 -9.72 29.57
C ILE A 79 14.99 -9.42 30.72
N ASP A 80 14.51 -9.59 31.96
CA ASP A 80 15.37 -9.51 33.14
C ASP A 80 16.40 -10.67 33.11
N SER A 81 17.64 -10.30 32.86
CA SER A 81 18.77 -11.22 32.75
C SER A 81 19.64 -11.22 34.02
N SER A 82 19.19 -10.55 35.10
CA SER A 82 19.92 -10.44 36.37
C SER A 82 20.30 -11.80 36.93
N ASN A 83 21.59 -12.00 37.19
CA ASN A 83 22.15 -13.22 37.76
C ASN A 83 21.88 -14.50 36.93
N LYS A 84 21.51 -14.38 35.67
CA LYS A 84 21.27 -15.50 34.75
C LYS A 84 22.51 -15.76 33.90
N THR A 85 22.69 -16.99 33.49
CA THR A 85 23.65 -17.39 32.47
C THR A 85 23.16 -16.99 31.07
N ALA A 86 24.06 -16.94 30.11
CA ALA A 86 23.69 -16.74 28.72
C ALA A 86 22.68 -17.78 28.21
N TYR A 87 22.85 -19.03 28.63
CA TYR A 87 21.95 -20.12 28.25
C TYR A 87 20.50 -19.93 28.79
N GLU A 88 20.38 -19.53 30.08
CA GLU A 88 19.06 -19.25 30.66
C GLU A 88 18.34 -18.10 29.97
N VAL A 89 19.07 -17.05 29.63
CA VAL A 89 18.52 -15.90 28.89
C VAL A 89 18.06 -16.35 27.49
N GLU A 90 18.87 -17.12 26.76
CA GLU A 90 18.50 -17.65 25.46
C GLU A 90 17.27 -18.55 25.51
N GLN A 91 17.12 -19.36 26.58
CA GLN A 91 15.91 -20.19 26.79
C GLN A 91 14.66 -19.34 27.03
N GLU A 92 14.78 -18.23 27.74
CA GLU A 92 13.64 -17.32 27.94
C GLU A 92 13.26 -16.55 26.64
N ILE A 93 14.27 -16.17 25.84
CA ILE A 93 14.04 -15.62 24.50
C ILE A 93 13.29 -16.65 23.64
N ALA A 94 13.78 -17.89 23.61
CA ALA A 94 13.16 -18.99 22.87
C ALA A 94 11.72 -19.23 23.31
N GLY A 95 11.45 -19.26 24.61
CA GLY A 95 10.10 -19.46 25.14
C GLY A 95 9.11 -18.36 24.77
N LYS A 96 9.58 -17.12 24.61
CA LYS A 96 8.73 -16.04 24.06
C LYS A 96 8.40 -16.28 22.59
N LYS A 97 9.35 -16.77 21.80
CA LYS A 97 9.18 -17.07 20.39
C LYS A 97 8.26 -18.28 20.11
N ASP A 98 8.17 -19.22 21.02
CA ASP A 98 7.26 -20.38 20.91
C ASP A 98 5.78 -19.96 20.83
N ASN A 99 5.44 -18.76 21.31
CA ASN A 99 4.09 -18.20 21.25
C ASN A 99 3.93 -17.14 20.14
N TYR A 100 4.86 -17.09 19.18
CA TYR A 100 4.78 -16.16 18.07
C TYR A 100 3.48 -16.35 17.28
N THR A 101 2.86 -15.27 16.94
CA THR A 101 1.66 -15.23 16.11
C THR A 101 1.67 -13.95 15.31
N ILE A 102 1.45 -14.05 14.00
CA ILE A 102 1.30 -12.91 13.12
C ILE A 102 -0.16 -12.78 12.67
N GLN A 103 -0.71 -11.57 12.79
CA GLN A 103 -2.04 -11.23 12.27
C GLN A 103 -1.90 -10.77 10.82
N VAL A 104 -2.58 -11.45 9.91
CA VAL A 104 -2.64 -11.07 8.50
C VAL A 104 -3.93 -10.31 8.25
N ARG A 105 -3.81 -9.03 7.88
CA ARG A 105 -4.94 -8.19 7.45
C ARG A 105 -5.01 -8.15 5.95
N ALA A 106 -6.18 -8.45 5.42
CA ALA A 106 -6.46 -8.43 4.00
C ALA A 106 -7.70 -7.59 3.71
N ARG A 107 -7.80 -7.08 2.49
CA ARG A 107 -8.90 -6.26 2.00
C ARG A 107 -10.22 -7.03 2.08
N MET A 108 -11.26 -6.38 2.61
CA MET A 108 -12.62 -6.93 2.72
C MET A 108 -12.71 -8.26 3.48
N GLN A 109 -11.75 -8.55 4.35
CA GLN A 109 -11.70 -9.79 5.15
C GLN A 109 -11.35 -9.47 6.59
N ASP A 110 -11.84 -10.27 7.51
CA ASP A 110 -11.40 -10.21 8.90
C ASP A 110 -9.96 -10.69 9.03
N PRO A 111 -9.17 -10.10 9.96
CA PRO A 111 -7.80 -10.52 10.20
C PRO A 111 -7.72 -12.01 10.57
N GLN A 112 -6.75 -12.70 10.01
CA GLN A 112 -6.48 -14.10 10.32
C GLN A 112 -5.09 -14.28 10.89
N ALA A 113 -4.96 -15.18 11.88
CA ALA A 113 -3.70 -15.46 12.55
C ALA A 113 -2.98 -16.64 11.90
N ILE A 114 -1.66 -16.52 11.74
CA ILE A 114 -0.76 -17.64 11.50
C ILE A 114 0.07 -17.80 12.77
N THR A 115 0.03 -18.98 13.38
CA THR A 115 0.80 -19.25 14.61
C THR A 115 2.19 -19.77 14.28
N GLY A 116 3.16 -19.50 15.16
CA GLY A 116 4.51 -20.02 15.00
C GLY A 116 4.57 -21.55 14.90
N LYS A 117 3.63 -22.24 15.55
CA LYS A 117 3.52 -23.71 15.49
C LYS A 117 3.15 -24.20 14.09
N ASP A 118 2.32 -23.48 13.37
CA ASP A 118 1.85 -23.85 12.03
C ASP A 118 2.98 -23.78 10.99
N ILE A 119 4.03 -23.02 11.28
CA ILE A 119 5.15 -22.77 10.36
C ILE A 119 6.50 -23.27 10.91
N ASP A 120 6.50 -24.07 11.99
CA ASP A 120 7.73 -24.49 12.68
C ASP A 120 8.66 -23.34 13.07
N TYR A 121 8.09 -22.21 13.51
CA TYR A 121 8.86 -21.04 13.93
C TYR A 121 9.67 -21.35 15.18
N LYS A 122 10.98 -21.14 15.13
CA LYS A 122 11.91 -21.44 16.22
C LYS A 122 12.95 -20.34 16.35
N TYR A 123 13.28 -20.02 17.61
CA TYR A 123 14.44 -19.20 17.90
C TYR A 123 15.73 -19.93 17.49
N VAL A 124 16.63 -19.20 16.83
CA VAL A 124 17.98 -19.67 16.50
C VAL A 124 18.98 -18.80 17.26
N SER A 125 19.78 -19.42 18.12
CA SER A 125 20.83 -18.68 18.84
C SER A 125 21.91 -18.24 17.86
N SER A 126 22.09 -16.93 17.74
CA SER A 126 23.24 -16.31 17.01
C SER A 126 24.51 -16.33 17.84
N GLY A 127 24.45 -16.74 19.13
CA GLY A 127 25.54 -16.63 20.10
C GLY A 127 25.78 -15.19 20.59
N ALA A 128 24.97 -14.22 20.20
CA ALA A 128 25.13 -12.82 20.57
C ALA A 128 25.00 -12.60 22.08
N VAL A 129 24.11 -13.33 22.76
CA VAL A 129 23.94 -13.26 24.21
C VAL A 129 25.22 -13.73 24.92
N LEU A 130 25.80 -14.86 24.49
CA LEU A 130 27.06 -15.35 25.02
C LEU A 130 28.24 -14.39 24.74
N GLN A 131 28.26 -13.80 23.55
CA GLN A 131 29.28 -12.83 23.18
C GLN A 131 29.16 -11.56 24.03
N LEU A 132 27.94 -11.09 24.29
CA LEU A 132 27.68 -9.98 25.21
C LEU A 132 28.20 -10.27 26.61
N LEU A 133 27.94 -11.47 27.17
CA LEU A 133 28.44 -11.88 28.46
C LEU A 133 29.98 -11.84 28.52
N LYS A 134 30.68 -12.28 27.45
CA LYS A 134 32.14 -12.24 27.36
C LYS A 134 32.71 -10.81 27.33
N THR A 135 31.94 -9.81 26.94
CA THR A 135 32.40 -8.41 27.02
C THR A 135 32.25 -7.82 28.42
N GLN A 136 31.51 -8.49 29.31
CA GLN A 136 31.32 -8.07 30.69
C GLN A 136 32.61 -8.26 31.47
N LYS A 137 33.12 -7.20 32.12
CA LYS A 137 34.28 -7.28 33.00
C LYS A 137 33.86 -7.72 34.38
N SER A 138 33.91 -9.03 34.64
CA SER A 138 33.36 -9.66 35.85
C SER A 138 33.88 -9.05 37.17
N TRP A 139 35.09 -8.46 37.18
CA TRP A 139 35.65 -7.75 38.38
C TRP A 139 34.96 -6.41 38.68
N GLU A 140 34.21 -5.83 37.73
CA GLU A 140 33.45 -4.57 37.94
C GLU A 140 32.06 -4.82 38.58
N TRP A 141 31.81 -6.01 39.11
CA TRP A 141 30.51 -6.42 39.64
C TRP A 141 29.92 -5.45 40.70
N ILE A 142 30.79 -4.84 41.53
CA ILE A 142 30.37 -3.87 42.53
C ILE A 142 29.71 -2.65 41.87
N VAL A 143 30.27 -2.15 40.77
CA VAL A 143 29.70 -1.05 39.98
C VAL A 143 28.40 -1.50 39.35
N GLY A 144 28.35 -2.74 38.86
CA GLY A 144 27.15 -3.35 38.29
C GLY A 144 25.96 -3.45 39.25
N LEU A 145 26.16 -3.43 40.56
CA LEU A 145 25.05 -3.40 41.54
C LEU A 145 24.28 -2.06 41.57
N PHE A 146 24.90 -0.97 41.07
CA PHE A 146 24.33 0.38 41.11
C PHE A 146 23.94 0.89 39.72
N GLU A 147 24.21 0.13 38.67
CA GLU A 147 23.92 0.47 37.28
C GLU A 147 22.92 -0.54 36.69
N THR A 148 21.84 -0.04 36.10
CA THR A 148 20.99 -0.85 35.25
C THR A 148 21.49 -0.82 33.82
N LYS A 149 21.70 -1.97 33.20
CA LYS A 149 22.20 -2.09 31.82
C LYS A 149 21.15 -2.75 30.94
N ASN A 150 20.74 -2.00 29.89
CA ASN A 150 19.79 -2.49 28.93
C ASN A 150 20.50 -2.76 27.60
N TYR A 151 20.45 -3.99 27.16
CA TYR A 151 21.05 -4.41 25.90
C TYR A 151 19.98 -4.86 24.92
N MET A 152 20.22 -4.57 23.65
CA MET A 152 19.47 -5.12 22.52
C MET A 152 20.42 -6.03 21.74
N VAL A 153 20.08 -7.28 21.61
CA VAL A 153 20.78 -8.25 20.77
C VAL A 153 19.88 -8.64 19.61
N GLN A 154 20.49 -8.83 18.45
CA GLN A 154 19.74 -9.32 17.29
C GLN A 154 19.29 -10.77 17.55
N GLU A 155 18.00 -10.99 17.43
CA GLU A 155 17.40 -12.30 17.52
C GLU A 155 17.27 -12.88 16.11
N GLU A 156 17.62 -14.14 15.96
CA GLU A 156 17.42 -14.88 14.73
C GLU A 156 16.31 -15.90 14.95
N ALA A 157 15.48 -16.07 13.94
CA ALA A 157 14.45 -17.09 13.93
C ALA A 157 14.49 -17.86 12.62
N SER A 158 14.08 -19.11 12.66
CA SER A 158 13.89 -19.94 11.47
C SER A 158 12.45 -20.44 11.43
N PHE A 159 11.93 -20.62 10.24
CA PHE A 159 10.60 -21.19 10.01
C PHE A 159 10.58 -21.96 8.69
N SER A 160 9.64 -22.89 8.56
CA SER A 160 9.44 -23.64 7.31
C SER A 160 8.73 -22.75 6.29
N ARG A 161 9.41 -22.48 5.18
CA ARG A 161 8.85 -21.71 4.08
C ARG A 161 7.74 -22.47 3.35
N GLU A 162 7.85 -23.79 3.27
CA GLU A 162 6.84 -24.67 2.68
C GLU A 162 5.55 -24.64 3.50
N LYS A 163 5.64 -24.79 4.82
CA LYS A 163 4.48 -24.69 5.70
C LYS A 163 3.86 -23.29 5.69
N LEU A 164 4.67 -22.25 5.63
CA LEU A 164 4.16 -20.90 5.50
C LEU A 164 3.38 -20.72 4.18
N GLU A 165 3.87 -21.26 3.07
CA GLU A 165 3.17 -21.20 1.79
C GLU A 165 1.82 -21.94 1.87
N GLU A 166 1.77 -23.09 2.52
CA GLU A 166 0.53 -23.83 2.78
C GLU A 166 -0.44 -22.99 3.62
N GLN A 167 0.05 -22.36 4.70
CA GLN A 167 -0.77 -21.49 5.54
C GLN A 167 -1.31 -20.27 4.77
N VAL A 168 -0.48 -19.61 4.00
CA VAL A 168 -0.91 -18.46 3.16
C VAL A 168 -1.98 -18.87 2.16
N ASN A 169 -1.83 -20.01 1.50
CA ASN A 169 -2.82 -20.54 0.57
C ASN A 169 -4.13 -20.96 1.26
N SER A 170 -4.10 -21.26 2.56
CA SER A 170 -5.28 -21.64 3.37
C SER A 170 -6.07 -20.44 3.89
N LEU A 171 -5.47 -19.23 3.87
CA LEU A 171 -6.13 -18.00 4.32
C LEU A 171 -7.42 -17.76 3.54
N ASN A 172 -8.43 -17.20 4.20
CA ASN A 172 -9.71 -16.90 3.55
C ASN A 172 -9.54 -15.93 2.37
N CYS A 173 -8.63 -14.96 2.48
CA CYS A 173 -8.32 -14.02 1.40
C CYS A 173 -7.65 -14.69 0.18
N ALA A 174 -7.04 -15.88 0.34
CA ALA A 174 -6.43 -16.61 -0.76
C ALA A 174 -7.42 -17.54 -1.49
N LYS A 175 -8.57 -17.83 -0.90
CA LYS A 175 -9.59 -18.70 -1.49
C LYS A 175 -10.39 -17.98 -2.55
N LYS A 176 -10.49 -18.58 -3.74
CA LYS A 176 -11.16 -17.96 -4.91
C LYS A 176 -12.61 -17.61 -4.66
N GLU A 177 -13.33 -18.41 -3.86
CA GLU A 177 -14.73 -18.17 -3.51
C GLU A 177 -14.94 -16.87 -2.68
N ASN A 178 -13.90 -16.36 -2.06
CA ASN A 178 -13.94 -15.15 -1.25
C ASN A 178 -13.33 -13.94 -1.98
N GLN A 179 -12.96 -14.12 -3.25
CA GLN A 179 -12.31 -13.08 -4.04
C GLN A 179 -13.29 -12.49 -5.06
N THR A 180 -13.20 -11.19 -5.22
CA THR A 180 -13.89 -10.42 -6.25
C THR A 180 -12.82 -9.81 -7.15
N ALA A 181 -12.91 -10.08 -8.45
CA ALA A 181 -12.00 -9.46 -9.42
C ALA A 181 -12.25 -7.95 -9.50
N PRO A 182 -11.21 -7.15 -9.79
CA PRO A 182 -11.39 -5.73 -10.09
C PRO A 182 -12.17 -5.59 -11.40
N GLU A 183 -12.99 -4.54 -11.49
CA GLU A 183 -13.68 -4.18 -12.73
C GLU A 183 -13.04 -2.93 -13.33
N ASN A 184 -12.92 -2.91 -14.66
CA ASN A 184 -12.37 -1.77 -15.39
C ASN A 184 -13.32 -0.57 -15.38
N ALA A 185 -12.74 0.64 -15.42
CA ALA A 185 -13.50 1.84 -15.72
C ALA A 185 -14.08 1.76 -17.13
N TYR A 186 -15.23 2.36 -17.34
CA TYR A 186 -15.92 2.38 -18.64
C TYR A 186 -16.74 3.64 -18.84
N VAL A 187 -17.11 3.92 -20.10
CA VAL A 187 -17.99 5.05 -20.43
C VAL A 187 -19.43 4.61 -20.37
N SER A 188 -20.27 5.41 -19.72
CA SER A 188 -21.71 5.22 -19.64
C SER A 188 -22.46 6.54 -19.87
N PHE A 189 -23.75 6.42 -20.12
CA PHE A 189 -24.65 7.57 -20.24
C PHE A 189 -25.55 7.66 -19.00
N VAL A 190 -25.19 8.54 -18.07
CA VAL A 190 -25.88 8.69 -16.79
C VAL A 190 -26.31 10.17 -16.63
N ASN A 191 -27.52 10.39 -16.13
CA ASN A 191 -28.06 11.75 -15.90
C ASN A 191 -27.99 12.65 -17.14
N SER A 192 -28.26 12.09 -18.32
CA SER A 192 -28.22 12.78 -19.61
C SER A 192 -26.85 13.24 -20.08
N GLU A 193 -25.76 12.67 -19.51
CA GLU A 193 -24.39 12.95 -19.91
C GLU A 193 -23.55 11.68 -20.07
N PHE A 194 -22.62 11.71 -21.01
CA PHE A 194 -21.56 10.70 -21.08
C PHE A 194 -20.55 10.95 -19.98
N THR A 195 -20.32 9.96 -19.16
CA THR A 195 -19.41 10.01 -18.02
C THR A 195 -18.59 8.74 -17.92
N ILE A 196 -17.44 8.82 -17.27
CA ILE A 196 -16.65 7.64 -16.93
C ILE A 196 -17.17 7.09 -15.60
N VAL A 197 -17.61 5.83 -15.61
CA VAL A 197 -17.82 5.06 -14.38
C VAL A 197 -16.45 4.57 -13.94
N PRO A 198 -16.02 4.91 -12.71
CA PRO A 198 -14.70 4.52 -12.23
C PRO A 198 -14.55 3.00 -12.13
N GLU A 199 -13.31 2.55 -12.19
CA GLU A 199 -12.95 1.18 -11.86
C GLU A 199 -13.32 0.84 -10.42
N THR A 200 -13.62 -0.44 -10.17
CA THR A 200 -13.76 -0.95 -8.80
C THR A 200 -12.55 -1.78 -8.43
N GLU A 201 -12.03 -1.51 -7.23
CA GLU A 201 -10.97 -2.33 -6.67
C GLU A 201 -11.57 -3.62 -6.13
N GLY A 202 -11.14 -4.75 -6.68
CA GLY A 202 -11.44 -6.07 -6.12
C GLY A 202 -10.56 -6.40 -4.91
N ASN A 203 -10.72 -7.63 -4.43
CA ASN A 203 -9.85 -8.23 -3.42
C ASN A 203 -9.14 -9.50 -3.95
N GLU A 204 -9.03 -9.65 -5.27
CA GLU A 204 -8.28 -10.75 -5.89
C GLU A 204 -6.81 -10.65 -5.52
N LEU A 205 -6.36 -11.60 -4.66
CA LEU A 205 -5.04 -11.57 -4.04
C LEU A 205 -3.96 -12.12 -4.99
N ASN A 206 -2.85 -11.42 -5.09
CA ASN A 206 -1.61 -11.98 -5.61
C ASN A 206 -0.91 -12.77 -4.49
N THR A 207 -1.19 -14.08 -4.41
CA THR A 207 -0.70 -14.96 -3.35
C THR A 207 0.82 -14.97 -3.24
N LYS A 208 1.54 -14.80 -4.36
CA LYS A 208 3.01 -14.74 -4.36
C LYS A 208 3.53 -13.49 -3.64
N GLU A 209 2.95 -12.33 -3.92
CA GLU A 209 3.35 -11.08 -3.25
C GLU A 209 2.92 -11.09 -1.78
N ALA A 210 1.71 -11.58 -1.49
CA ALA A 210 1.23 -11.75 -0.12
C ALA A 210 2.17 -12.66 0.69
N TYR A 211 2.58 -13.79 0.13
CA TYR A 211 3.58 -14.68 0.75
C TYR A 211 4.89 -13.95 1.06
N GLN A 212 5.42 -13.17 0.09
CA GLN A 212 6.65 -12.42 0.30
C GLN A 212 6.52 -11.34 1.38
N MET A 213 5.36 -10.67 1.44
CA MET A 213 5.09 -9.68 2.49
C MET A 213 5.04 -10.33 3.87
N ILE A 214 4.36 -11.46 3.99
CA ILE A 214 4.26 -12.23 5.23
C ILE A 214 5.64 -12.76 5.63
N CYS A 215 6.43 -13.32 4.70
CA CYS A 215 7.81 -13.73 4.97
C CYS A 215 8.64 -12.59 5.57
N ARG A 216 8.63 -11.42 4.93
CA ARG A 216 9.37 -10.25 5.41
C ARG A 216 8.90 -9.79 6.79
N ALA A 217 7.60 -9.85 7.05
CA ALA A 217 7.05 -9.51 8.36
C ALA A 217 7.51 -10.49 9.45
N ILE A 218 7.52 -11.80 9.15
CA ILE A 218 8.01 -12.83 10.06
C ILE A 218 9.52 -12.70 10.31
N ASP A 219 10.31 -12.47 9.26
CA ASP A 219 11.76 -12.24 9.37
C ASP A 219 12.10 -11.01 10.24
N ASN A 220 11.17 -10.03 10.33
CA ASN A 220 11.29 -8.84 11.18
C ASN A 220 10.55 -8.97 12.52
N ASP A 221 10.10 -10.17 12.90
CA ASP A 221 9.37 -10.44 14.14
C ASP A 221 8.11 -9.56 14.34
N ALA A 222 7.44 -9.20 13.24
CA ALA A 222 6.25 -8.37 13.27
C ALA A 222 5.05 -9.16 13.82
N ALA A 223 4.24 -8.51 14.67
CA ALA A 223 3.00 -9.09 15.18
C ALA A 223 1.85 -9.01 14.18
N GLU A 224 1.97 -8.16 13.15
CA GLU A 224 0.91 -7.90 12.17
C GLU A 224 1.51 -7.57 10.81
N VAL A 225 0.83 -7.98 9.74
CA VAL A 225 1.09 -7.55 8.38
C VAL A 225 -0.21 -7.11 7.73
N ASN A 226 -0.20 -5.93 7.13
CA ASN A 226 -1.32 -5.43 6.33
C ASN A 226 -0.98 -5.59 4.84
N LEU A 227 -1.69 -6.48 4.15
CA LEU A 227 -1.46 -6.73 2.73
C LEU A 227 -1.85 -5.54 1.84
N GLU A 228 -2.70 -4.61 2.32
CA GLU A 228 -3.02 -3.39 1.57
C GLU A 228 -1.89 -2.37 1.54
N SER A 229 -0.86 -2.54 2.37
CA SER A 229 0.30 -1.65 2.38
C SER A 229 1.16 -1.74 1.11
N ASP A 230 1.06 -2.84 0.36
CA ASP A 230 1.72 -2.99 -0.94
C ASP A 230 0.67 -3.13 -2.05
N PRO A 231 0.61 -2.16 -3.00
CA PRO A 231 -0.33 -2.21 -4.12
C PRO A 231 -0.19 -3.44 -5.02
N LYS A 232 0.92 -4.19 -4.93
CA LYS A 232 1.16 -5.41 -5.72
C LYS A 232 0.49 -6.65 -5.12
N ALA A 233 0.05 -6.56 -3.86
CA ALA A 233 -0.62 -7.66 -3.19
C ALA A 233 -1.99 -8.00 -3.81
N TYR A 234 -2.57 -7.09 -4.55
CA TYR A 234 -3.87 -7.27 -5.19
C TYR A 234 -3.79 -7.00 -6.68
N LYS A 235 -4.61 -7.73 -7.44
CA LYS A 235 -4.82 -7.46 -8.85
C LYS A 235 -5.52 -6.11 -9.00
N LYS A 236 -5.08 -5.34 -9.97
CA LYS A 236 -5.66 -4.04 -10.31
C LYS A 236 -6.51 -4.14 -11.56
N ALA A 237 -7.44 -3.21 -11.72
CA ALA A 237 -8.10 -2.99 -12.99
C ALA A 237 -7.08 -2.61 -14.07
N ASP A 238 -7.27 -3.14 -15.28
CA ASP A 238 -6.41 -2.84 -16.43
C ASP A 238 -6.66 -1.43 -16.98
N VAL A 239 -7.92 -0.95 -16.86
CA VAL A 239 -8.35 0.37 -17.32
C VAL A 239 -8.89 1.16 -16.14
N THR A 240 -8.33 2.35 -15.91
CA THR A 240 -8.73 3.26 -14.83
C THR A 240 -9.47 4.48 -15.38
N LYS A 241 -10.14 5.22 -14.52
CA LYS A 241 -10.83 6.47 -14.87
C LYS A 241 -9.91 7.56 -15.44
N GLU A 242 -8.60 7.48 -15.16
CA GLU A 242 -7.59 8.36 -15.71
C GLU A 242 -7.18 8.00 -17.15
N SER A 243 -7.70 6.90 -17.70
CA SER A 243 -7.39 6.49 -19.07
C SER A 243 -7.72 7.61 -20.07
N SER A 244 -6.71 8.03 -20.83
CA SER A 244 -6.87 9.00 -21.90
C SER A 244 -7.81 8.51 -23.00
N GLU A 245 -7.86 7.19 -23.20
CA GLU A 245 -8.75 6.53 -24.16
C GLU A 245 -10.23 6.73 -23.76
N LEU A 246 -10.57 6.48 -22.49
CA LEU A 246 -11.93 6.74 -21.99
C LEU A 246 -12.30 8.22 -22.05
N GLN A 247 -11.38 9.12 -21.73
CA GLN A 247 -11.62 10.57 -21.83
C GLN A 247 -11.87 11.00 -23.27
N ASN A 248 -11.09 10.50 -24.22
CA ASN A 248 -11.31 10.74 -25.64
C ASN A 248 -12.66 10.18 -26.10
N MET A 249 -13.00 8.98 -25.63
CA MET A 249 -14.31 8.38 -25.92
C MET A 249 -15.46 9.25 -25.43
N VAL A 250 -15.42 9.70 -24.17
CA VAL A 250 -16.43 10.62 -23.62
C VAL A 250 -16.55 11.88 -24.48
N ASN A 251 -15.44 12.50 -24.87
CA ASN A 251 -15.44 13.70 -25.71
C ASN A 251 -16.03 13.42 -27.10
N THR A 252 -15.68 12.29 -27.70
CA THR A 252 -16.21 11.87 -29.00
C THR A 252 -17.74 11.72 -28.93
N TYR A 253 -18.25 10.98 -27.96
CA TYR A 253 -19.70 10.76 -27.87
C TYR A 253 -20.47 12.00 -27.42
N LYS A 254 -19.86 12.88 -26.61
CA LYS A 254 -20.42 14.21 -26.34
C LYS A 254 -20.51 15.05 -27.61
N ASN A 255 -19.54 14.96 -28.51
CA ASN A 255 -19.58 15.67 -29.79
C ASN A 255 -20.64 15.07 -30.74
N LEU A 256 -20.68 13.75 -30.88
CA LEU A 256 -21.72 13.08 -31.69
C LEU A 256 -23.13 13.55 -31.30
N THR A 257 -23.41 13.61 -30.00
CA THR A 257 -24.74 14.01 -29.51
C THR A 257 -24.98 15.50 -29.45
N LYS A 258 -23.97 16.35 -29.77
CA LYS A 258 -24.15 17.80 -30.01
C LYS A 258 -24.61 18.08 -31.42
N ALA A 259 -24.45 17.16 -32.36
CA ALA A 259 -24.83 17.38 -33.73
C ALA A 259 -26.35 17.67 -33.82
N ASN A 260 -26.70 18.64 -34.63
CA ASN A 260 -28.07 19.03 -34.91
C ASN A 260 -28.16 19.48 -36.37
N ILE A 261 -28.63 18.59 -37.23
CA ILE A 261 -28.69 18.81 -38.65
C ILE A 261 -30.18 18.97 -39.04
N THR A 262 -30.52 20.15 -39.42
CA THR A 262 -31.87 20.47 -39.96
C THR A 262 -31.83 20.44 -41.48
N TYR A 263 -32.49 19.44 -42.02
CA TYR A 263 -32.72 19.33 -43.48
C TYR A 263 -33.85 20.24 -43.93
N THR A 264 -33.68 20.90 -45.05
CA THR A 264 -34.72 21.71 -45.69
C THR A 264 -35.17 21.10 -47.01
N PHE A 265 -36.50 20.91 -47.16
CA PHE A 265 -37.16 20.38 -48.34
C PHE A 265 -38.21 21.38 -48.80
N GLY A 266 -37.77 22.54 -49.36
CA GLY A 266 -38.66 23.68 -49.62
C GLY A 266 -39.17 24.28 -48.31
N ASP A 267 -40.46 24.25 -48.08
CA ASP A 267 -41.07 24.80 -46.85
C ASP A 267 -41.09 23.79 -45.67
N GLU A 268 -40.72 22.57 -45.93
CA GLU A 268 -40.67 21.49 -44.91
C GLU A 268 -39.28 21.34 -44.35
N THR A 269 -39.20 21.01 -43.05
CA THR A 269 -37.92 20.76 -42.38
C THR A 269 -37.94 19.48 -41.57
N VAL A 270 -36.82 18.73 -41.58
CA VAL A 270 -36.61 17.52 -40.77
C VAL A 270 -35.32 17.69 -40.01
N THR A 271 -35.36 17.49 -38.69
CA THR A 271 -34.20 17.66 -37.84
C THR A 271 -33.72 16.34 -37.29
N LEU A 272 -32.42 16.04 -37.51
CA LEU A 272 -31.71 15.00 -36.81
C LEU A 272 -31.02 15.62 -35.59
N ASP A 273 -31.50 15.32 -34.41
CA ASP A 273 -31.01 15.86 -33.16
C ASP A 273 -30.11 14.85 -32.39
N GLY A 274 -29.44 15.34 -31.35
CA GLY A 274 -28.57 14.52 -30.51
C GLY A 274 -29.30 13.40 -29.76
N ASN A 275 -30.61 13.53 -29.50
CA ASN A 275 -31.38 12.46 -28.86
C ASN A 275 -31.58 11.29 -29.81
N THR A 276 -31.87 11.58 -31.07
CA THR A 276 -31.99 10.55 -32.12
C THR A 276 -30.65 9.83 -32.31
N ILE A 277 -29.54 10.60 -32.40
CA ILE A 277 -28.18 10.05 -32.54
C ILE A 277 -27.83 9.18 -31.34
N LYS A 278 -28.16 9.63 -30.11
CA LYS A 278 -27.93 8.85 -28.90
C LYS A 278 -28.62 7.49 -28.93
N ASN A 279 -29.84 7.42 -29.47
CA ASN A 279 -30.60 6.16 -29.55
C ASN A 279 -29.98 5.12 -30.51
N TRP A 280 -29.04 5.52 -31.35
CA TRP A 280 -28.26 4.65 -32.22
C TRP A 280 -27.06 4.00 -31.50
N LEU A 281 -26.68 4.52 -30.30
CA LEU A 281 -25.62 3.98 -29.51
C LEU A 281 -26.08 2.75 -28.74
N GLN A 282 -25.18 1.78 -28.60
CA GLN A 282 -25.47 0.51 -27.92
C GLN A 282 -24.81 0.51 -26.54
N PHE A 283 -25.54 -0.06 -25.59
CA PHE A 283 -25.04 -0.25 -24.21
C PHE A 283 -25.29 -1.70 -23.80
N ASP A 284 -24.39 -2.23 -22.97
CA ASP A 284 -24.59 -3.54 -22.37
C ASP A 284 -25.57 -3.49 -21.19
N GLU A 285 -25.76 -4.64 -20.52
CA GLU A 285 -26.66 -4.76 -19.36
C GLU A 285 -26.22 -3.92 -18.15
N LYS A 286 -24.92 -3.59 -18.04
CA LYS A 286 -24.38 -2.73 -17.00
C LYS A 286 -24.42 -1.24 -17.35
N GLY A 287 -24.88 -0.90 -18.55
CA GLY A 287 -24.90 0.47 -19.07
C GLY A 287 -23.54 0.92 -19.62
N GLN A 288 -22.62 0.00 -19.87
CA GLN A 288 -21.36 0.30 -20.54
C GLN A 288 -21.59 0.53 -22.02
N LEU A 289 -21.04 1.63 -22.55
CA LEU A 289 -21.10 1.94 -23.97
C LEU A 289 -20.28 0.92 -24.77
N LEU A 290 -20.94 0.30 -25.74
CA LEU A 290 -20.33 -0.63 -26.69
C LEU A 290 -19.88 0.13 -27.94
N GLN A 291 -18.60 0.04 -28.30
CA GLN A 291 -18.10 0.56 -29.55
C GLN A 291 -18.50 -0.37 -30.70
N ASN A 292 -19.49 0.05 -31.48
CA ASN A 292 -19.94 -0.67 -32.68
C ASN A 292 -20.14 0.32 -33.82
N ASP A 293 -19.01 0.69 -34.44
CA ASP A 293 -19.00 1.69 -35.52
C ASP A 293 -19.82 1.25 -36.74
N GLU A 294 -19.87 -0.06 -37.02
CA GLU A 294 -20.63 -0.59 -38.14
C GLU A 294 -22.14 -0.46 -37.89
N ALA A 295 -22.59 -0.83 -36.69
CA ALA A 295 -23.99 -0.65 -36.33
C ALA A 295 -24.41 0.82 -36.34
N PHE A 296 -23.56 1.72 -35.83
CA PHE A 296 -23.81 3.15 -35.86
C PHE A 296 -23.91 3.67 -37.32
N ARG A 297 -22.96 3.27 -38.16
CA ARG A 297 -23.00 3.59 -39.61
C ARG A 297 -24.29 3.08 -40.26
N GLN A 298 -24.74 1.89 -39.95
CA GLN A 298 -25.96 1.33 -40.51
C GLN A 298 -27.20 2.19 -40.13
N HIS A 299 -27.30 2.69 -38.89
CA HIS A 299 -28.36 3.61 -38.49
C HIS A 299 -28.33 4.91 -39.31
N VAL A 300 -27.14 5.45 -39.63
CA VAL A 300 -27.01 6.62 -40.51
C VAL A 300 -27.50 6.31 -41.93
N VAL A 301 -27.14 5.13 -42.46
CA VAL A 301 -27.61 4.66 -43.77
C VAL A 301 -29.14 4.54 -43.79
N ASP A 302 -29.72 3.89 -42.78
CA ASP A 302 -31.17 3.70 -42.67
C ASP A 302 -31.90 5.04 -42.53
N TYR A 303 -31.32 5.98 -41.77
CA TYR A 303 -31.89 7.34 -41.63
C TYR A 303 -31.93 8.08 -42.96
N VAL A 304 -30.80 8.07 -43.72
CA VAL A 304 -30.72 8.71 -45.06
C VAL A 304 -31.66 8.00 -46.04
N ALA A 305 -31.76 6.68 -45.99
CA ALA A 305 -32.72 5.94 -46.83
C ALA A 305 -34.17 6.32 -46.53
N GLN A 306 -34.48 6.55 -45.25
CA GLN A 306 -35.83 7.02 -44.86
C GLN A 306 -36.08 8.43 -45.37
N LEU A 307 -35.10 9.37 -45.21
CA LEU A 307 -35.20 10.73 -45.79
C LEU A 307 -35.47 10.68 -47.30
N ALA A 308 -34.77 9.79 -48.03
CA ALA A 308 -34.97 9.67 -49.46
C ALA A 308 -36.35 9.05 -49.78
N ALA A 309 -36.85 8.09 -49.03
CA ALA A 309 -38.18 7.50 -49.20
C ALA A 309 -39.27 8.54 -48.99
N ASP A 310 -39.11 9.44 -48.04
CA ASP A 310 -40.12 10.46 -47.66
C ASP A 310 -40.12 11.70 -48.59
N HIS A 311 -38.91 12.08 -49.13
CA HIS A 311 -38.75 13.37 -49.79
C HIS A 311 -38.26 13.28 -51.26
N ASP A 312 -37.89 12.13 -51.79
CA ASP A 312 -37.56 11.94 -53.20
C ASP A 312 -38.82 12.10 -54.05
N THR A 313 -38.74 12.93 -55.08
CA THR A 313 -39.89 13.16 -55.95
C THR A 313 -39.64 12.73 -57.38
N VAL A 314 -38.47 12.22 -57.73
CA VAL A 314 -38.16 11.61 -59.03
C VAL A 314 -39.04 10.39 -59.23
N GLY A 315 -39.75 10.31 -60.36
CA GLY A 315 -40.63 9.16 -60.72
C GLY A 315 -42.02 9.22 -60.07
N THR A 316 -42.31 10.19 -59.20
CA THR A 316 -43.67 10.34 -58.64
C THR A 316 -44.65 10.85 -59.68
N GLU A 317 -45.92 10.43 -59.57
CA GLU A 317 -47.02 10.97 -60.36
C GLU A 317 -47.32 12.39 -59.95
N ARG A 318 -47.49 13.30 -60.93
CA ARG A 318 -47.88 14.68 -60.70
C ARG A 318 -49.07 15.10 -61.55
N GLN A 319 -49.99 15.83 -60.93
CA GLN A 319 -51.06 16.50 -61.62
C GLN A 319 -50.55 17.75 -62.30
N PHE A 320 -50.81 17.88 -63.57
CA PHE A 320 -50.45 19.07 -64.34
C PHE A 320 -51.73 19.61 -65.02
N GLN A 321 -51.98 20.91 -64.83
CA GLN A 321 -53.09 21.55 -65.50
C GLN A 321 -52.60 22.16 -66.83
N THR A 322 -53.12 21.64 -67.93
CA THR A 322 -52.79 22.11 -69.27
C THR A 322 -53.34 23.52 -69.53
N THR A 323 -52.78 24.24 -70.51
CA THR A 323 -53.27 25.54 -70.95
C THR A 323 -54.73 25.51 -71.44
N SER A 324 -55.24 24.33 -71.84
CA SER A 324 -56.61 24.13 -72.19
C SER A 324 -57.57 23.81 -70.98
N GLY A 325 -57.02 23.91 -69.74
CA GLY A 325 -57.76 23.72 -68.51
C GLY A 325 -57.99 22.25 -68.14
N ARG A 326 -57.44 21.27 -68.86
CA ARG A 326 -57.50 19.86 -68.51
C ARG A 326 -56.42 19.45 -67.54
N THR A 327 -56.79 18.65 -66.57
CA THR A 327 -55.84 18.04 -65.69
C THR A 327 -55.28 16.76 -66.32
N VAL A 328 -53.96 16.62 -66.43
CA VAL A 328 -53.28 15.44 -66.90
C VAL A 328 -52.32 14.94 -65.81
N TYR A 329 -52.14 13.62 -65.74
CA TYR A 329 -51.19 13.02 -64.83
C TYR A 329 -49.90 12.74 -65.60
N VAL A 330 -48.81 13.28 -65.01
CA VAL A 330 -47.48 13.17 -65.63
C VAL A 330 -46.64 12.22 -64.79
N TYR A 331 -46.20 11.17 -65.40
CA TYR A 331 -45.29 10.22 -64.85
C TYR A 331 -43.89 10.58 -65.34
N GLY A 332 -43.09 11.18 -64.45
CA GLY A 332 -41.75 11.67 -64.86
C GLY A 332 -40.66 10.88 -64.24
N SER A 333 -39.91 10.15 -65.07
CA SER A 333 -38.68 9.49 -64.59
C SER A 333 -37.46 10.42 -64.50
N ALA A 334 -37.52 11.59 -65.12
CA ALA A 334 -36.36 12.47 -65.27
C ALA A 334 -36.53 13.85 -64.56
N TYR A 335 -37.68 14.11 -63.93
CA TYR A 335 -37.91 15.36 -63.21
C TYR A 335 -38.21 15.10 -61.74
N GLY A 336 -37.58 15.86 -60.86
CA GLY A 336 -37.76 15.79 -59.42
C GLY A 336 -36.47 15.95 -58.66
N TRP A 337 -36.61 15.79 -57.38
CA TRP A 337 -35.48 15.83 -56.43
C TRP A 337 -35.16 14.37 -56.08
N LYS A 338 -33.86 14.03 -56.06
CA LYS A 338 -33.40 12.74 -55.66
C LYS A 338 -32.13 12.88 -54.81
N ILE A 339 -32.18 12.37 -53.60
CA ILE A 339 -31.05 12.37 -52.69
C ILE A 339 -29.94 11.40 -53.21
N ASP A 340 -28.69 11.87 -53.19
CA ASP A 340 -27.52 11.03 -53.38
C ASP A 340 -27.21 10.37 -52.02
N GLN A 341 -27.80 9.21 -51.79
CA GLN A 341 -27.72 8.56 -50.47
C GLN A 341 -26.28 8.28 -50.02
N ASP A 342 -25.41 7.85 -50.94
CA ASP A 342 -24.00 7.54 -50.60
C ASP A 342 -23.21 8.79 -50.16
N ARG A 343 -23.38 9.89 -50.92
CA ARG A 343 -22.72 11.14 -50.56
C ARG A 343 -23.34 11.76 -49.32
N GLU A 344 -24.63 11.66 -49.14
CA GLU A 344 -25.32 12.20 -47.97
C GLU A 344 -24.91 11.46 -46.72
N VAL A 345 -24.82 10.11 -46.75
CA VAL A 345 -24.28 9.30 -45.64
C VAL A 345 -22.86 9.73 -45.28
N ALA A 346 -21.99 9.91 -46.27
CA ALA A 346 -20.61 10.34 -46.03
C ALA A 346 -20.54 11.74 -45.38
N GLN A 347 -21.32 12.69 -45.88
CA GLN A 347 -21.38 14.02 -45.31
C GLN A 347 -21.99 14.04 -43.91
N LEU A 348 -23.11 13.36 -43.73
CA LEU A 348 -23.82 13.25 -42.46
C LEU A 348 -22.94 12.60 -41.35
N MET A 349 -22.20 11.53 -41.71
CA MET A 349 -21.24 10.92 -40.80
C MET A 349 -20.16 11.91 -40.33
N GLN A 350 -19.62 12.74 -41.26
CA GLN A 350 -18.61 13.74 -40.92
C GLN A 350 -19.22 14.83 -40.00
N GLU A 351 -20.44 15.31 -40.30
CA GLU A 351 -21.13 16.32 -39.50
C GLU A 351 -21.46 15.81 -38.09
N ILE A 352 -21.92 14.58 -37.96
CA ILE A 352 -22.18 13.94 -36.66
C ILE A 352 -20.88 13.83 -35.89
N GLN A 353 -19.79 13.31 -36.49
CA GLN A 353 -18.50 13.14 -35.82
C GLN A 353 -17.91 14.47 -35.32
N SER A 354 -18.11 15.54 -36.05
CA SER A 354 -17.66 16.89 -35.67
C SER A 354 -18.60 17.62 -34.71
N GLY A 355 -19.77 17.09 -34.43
CA GLY A 355 -20.79 17.74 -33.60
C GLY A 355 -21.36 19.01 -34.27
N THR A 356 -21.48 18.99 -35.60
CA THR A 356 -21.93 20.15 -36.38
C THR A 356 -23.39 20.47 -36.07
N GLN A 357 -23.69 21.77 -36.00
CA GLN A 357 -25.04 22.29 -35.93
C GLN A 357 -25.29 23.12 -37.19
N THR A 358 -26.18 22.66 -38.08
CA THR A 358 -26.38 23.30 -39.38
C THR A 358 -27.81 23.11 -39.89
N THR A 359 -28.20 24.01 -40.75
CA THR A 359 -29.42 23.89 -41.57
C THR A 359 -28.99 23.88 -43.03
N ARG A 360 -29.37 22.81 -43.76
CA ARG A 360 -29.01 22.64 -45.16
C ARG A 360 -29.96 21.77 -45.93
N GLU A 361 -29.91 21.82 -47.23
CA GLU A 361 -30.50 20.80 -48.09
C GLU A 361 -29.67 19.50 -48.05
N PRO A 362 -30.27 18.35 -48.30
CA PRO A 362 -29.51 17.12 -48.53
C PRO A 362 -28.66 17.22 -49.81
N VAL A 363 -27.67 16.33 -49.91
CA VAL A 363 -26.89 16.17 -51.14
C VAL A 363 -27.78 15.50 -52.18
N TYR A 364 -28.08 16.22 -53.25
CA TYR A 364 -28.94 15.67 -54.30
C TYR A 364 -28.12 15.15 -55.49
N SER A 365 -28.48 13.96 -55.99
CA SER A 365 -28.04 13.43 -57.28
C SER A 365 -28.84 14.05 -58.45
N MET A 366 -30.10 14.45 -58.18
CA MET A 366 -30.96 15.16 -59.13
C MET A 366 -31.70 16.30 -58.45
N ARG A 367 -31.81 17.44 -59.11
CA ARG A 367 -32.59 18.60 -58.64
C ARG A 367 -33.58 19.04 -59.69
N ALA A 368 -34.81 19.27 -59.29
CA ALA A 368 -35.82 19.90 -60.12
C ALA A 368 -35.48 21.40 -60.28
N ASN A 369 -35.22 21.83 -61.48
CA ASN A 369 -35.02 23.26 -61.79
C ASN A 369 -35.83 23.65 -63.03
N ALA A 370 -36.21 24.95 -63.08
CA ALA A 370 -37.13 25.45 -64.11
C ALA A 370 -36.51 25.56 -65.53
N HIS A 371 -35.19 25.40 -65.66
CA HIS A 371 -34.49 25.65 -66.93
C HIS A 371 -33.46 24.55 -67.28
N GLY A 372 -33.53 23.37 -66.65
CA GLY A 372 -32.66 22.22 -66.91
C GLY A 372 -33.36 21.10 -67.67
N ILE A 373 -32.56 20.06 -67.98
CA ILE A 373 -33.08 18.82 -68.60
C ILE A 373 -34.11 18.10 -67.74
N ASN A 374 -34.17 18.43 -66.46
CA ASN A 374 -35.16 17.92 -65.51
C ASN A 374 -36.41 18.77 -65.39
N ASP A 375 -36.52 19.89 -66.15
CA ASP A 375 -37.71 20.70 -66.18
C ASP A 375 -38.72 20.15 -67.19
N LEU A 376 -39.61 19.36 -66.67
CA LEU A 376 -40.70 18.76 -67.48
C LEU A 376 -41.74 19.82 -67.95
N GLY A 377 -41.82 20.96 -67.26
CA GLY A 377 -42.72 22.04 -67.63
C GLY A 377 -42.46 22.58 -69.03
N ASP A 378 -41.22 22.93 -69.32
CA ASP A 378 -40.78 23.45 -70.62
C ASP A 378 -40.92 22.35 -71.72
N THR A 379 -40.59 21.12 -71.36
CA THR A 379 -40.71 20.01 -72.31
C THR A 379 -42.18 19.72 -72.67
N TYR A 380 -43.07 19.79 -71.69
CA TYR A 380 -44.49 19.56 -71.95
C TYR A 380 -45.17 20.71 -72.67
N ILE A 381 -44.74 21.95 -72.40
CA ILE A 381 -45.23 23.11 -73.17
C ILE A 381 -44.84 23.01 -74.66
N LYS A 382 -43.65 22.49 -74.93
CA LYS A 382 -43.20 22.25 -76.33
C LYS A 382 -43.90 21.10 -77.01
N LEU A 383 -44.40 20.13 -76.28
CA LEU A 383 -45.14 18.98 -76.81
C LEU A 383 -46.65 19.21 -77.01
N CYS A 384 -47.16 20.24 -76.36
CA CYS A 384 -48.60 20.62 -76.45
C CYS A 384 -48.89 21.80 -77.42
N LEU A 385 -47.83 22.38 -78.02
CA LEU A 385 -47.93 23.34 -79.09
C LEU A 385 -47.75 22.66 -80.45
#